data_8ba8ab3fd98098e2527365408e815173
#
_entry.id   8ba8ab3fd98098e2527365408e815173
#
_cell.length_a   1.000
_cell.length_b   1.000
_cell.length_c   1.000
_cell.angle_alpha   90.00
_cell.angle_beta   90.00
_cell.angle_gamma   90.00
#
_symmetry.space_group_name_H-M   'P 1'
#
loop_
_entity.id
_entity.type
_entity.pdbx_description
1 polymer ?
#
loop_
_entity_poly.entity_id
_entity_poly.type
_entity_poly.pdbx_seq_one_letter_code
_entity_poly.pdbx_strand_id
1 'polypeptide(L)'
;MGEELNKKIVTATKWSSVTEIAAKLVAPVTTMLLARILTPDAFGVLVTVMMVISFAEIFTDAGFQKFLIQHEFESDEELYQSTNVAFWTNLVFSLLIWWVIIIFSQPIANLVGSPNESTEIAVAGCCIPLAAFSSIQMALYKRGFDFKTLFYVRIVGVLIPLFVTVPLALYFRNCWALILGVIAQNFSNALLLTLKSPWKPNRFYSFAKLKEMFSFSMWSMIESVSMWLTSYVDLFIVGRMLSPHYLGLYRTSITTVGQINSVVTSATTPILYSSLSRLQNDPEEFKSMFFKFQKLVGMLVIPLGMIIYLFRDFITAILLGPQWAETAYFIGLWGLTGALTIVFSHYSSEVFRALGRPKLSVLVQVLHILFLAPIVWHYVTDDYDTLCFARAMVRLIMVSVVVLYYCTNISLWEMVKNVFHSLLVTLISAFIISIFPFTDSYFFNIAYLLLFLTVYILGILAFPEERKLFIDFCKRLKK
;
A
#
# COMPACT_ATOMS: atom_id res chain seq x y z
N MET A 1 2.48 30.34 21.17
CA MET A 1 1.66 29.21 20.72
C MET A 1 1.96 28.78 19.27
N GLY A 2 1.96 29.65 18.26
CA GLY A 2 2.23 29.26 16.86
C GLY A 2 3.65 28.76 16.59
N GLU A 3 4.67 29.35 17.22
CA GLU A 3 6.07 28.96 16.96
C GLU A 3 6.44 27.60 17.57
N GLU A 4 5.88 27.30 18.74
CA GLU A 4 6.06 25.98 19.39
C GLU A 4 5.32 24.87 18.63
N LEU A 5 4.11 25.14 18.14
CA LEU A 5 3.37 24.22 17.29
C LEU A 5 4.12 23.96 15.99
N ASN A 6 4.67 25.01 15.33
CA ASN A 6 5.48 24.84 14.13
C ASN A 6 6.73 23.98 14.36
N LYS A 7 7.43 24.15 15.48
CA LYS A 7 8.58 23.28 15.85
C LYS A 7 8.14 21.83 16.04
N LYS A 8 7.01 21.58 16.70
CA LYS A 8 6.45 20.22 16.86
C LYS A 8 6.09 19.61 15.50
N ILE A 9 5.44 20.35 14.60
CA ILE A 9 5.07 19.88 13.25
C ILE A 9 6.34 19.53 12.44
N VAL A 10 7.34 20.39 12.40
CA VAL A 10 8.60 20.13 11.68
C VAL A 10 9.30 18.89 12.21
N THR A 11 9.38 18.75 13.54
CA THR A 11 9.98 17.56 14.17
C THR A 11 9.19 16.30 13.88
N ALA A 12 7.86 16.36 13.94
CA ALA A 12 6.96 15.27 13.60
C ALA A 12 7.13 14.83 12.15
N THR A 13 7.18 15.78 11.22
CA THR A 13 7.39 15.51 9.78
C THR A 13 8.73 14.85 9.53
N LYS A 14 9.81 15.32 10.18
CA LYS A 14 11.13 14.71 10.07
C LYS A 14 11.11 13.24 10.52
N TRP A 15 10.57 12.94 11.69
CA TRP A 15 10.52 11.58 12.21
C TRP A 15 9.61 10.68 11.36
N SER A 16 8.46 11.18 10.91
CA SER A 16 7.57 10.44 10.01
C SER A 16 8.26 10.08 8.69
N SER A 17 8.99 11.04 8.07
CA SER A 17 9.72 10.80 6.81
C SER A 17 10.85 9.77 6.99
N VAL A 18 11.62 9.87 8.06
CA VAL A 18 12.69 8.88 8.37
C VAL A 18 12.09 7.49 8.58
N THR A 19 10.93 7.41 9.27
CA THR A 19 10.20 6.14 9.47
C THR A 19 9.82 5.48 8.15
N GLU A 20 9.22 6.26 7.25
CA GLU A 20 8.78 5.76 5.95
C GLU A 20 9.95 5.29 5.08
N ILE A 21 11.05 6.04 5.05
CA ILE A 21 12.25 5.66 4.30
C ILE A 21 12.83 4.36 4.84
N ALA A 22 13.01 4.25 6.16
CA ALA A 22 13.55 3.05 6.80
C ALA A 22 12.66 1.82 6.55
N ALA A 23 11.33 1.96 6.70
CA ALA A 23 10.38 0.88 6.44
C ALA A 23 10.44 0.41 4.97
N LYS A 24 10.56 1.35 4.02
CA LYS A 24 10.65 1.04 2.58
C LYS A 24 11.97 0.39 2.16
N LEU A 25 13.02 0.53 2.93
CA LEU A 25 14.28 -0.17 2.68
C LEU A 25 14.28 -1.58 3.28
N VAL A 26 13.75 -1.75 4.48
CA VAL A 26 13.80 -3.04 5.20
C VAL A 26 12.74 -4.02 4.71
N ALA A 27 11.51 -3.57 4.47
CA ALA A 27 10.41 -4.46 4.09
C ALA A 27 10.66 -5.26 2.80
N PRO A 28 11.16 -4.68 1.69
CA PRO A 28 11.50 -5.46 0.50
C PRO A 28 12.57 -6.51 0.74
N VAL A 29 13.62 -6.17 1.50
CA VAL A 29 14.70 -7.11 1.83
C VAL A 29 14.15 -8.30 2.62
N THR A 30 13.30 -8.05 3.60
CA THR A 30 12.65 -9.10 4.37
C THR A 30 11.75 -9.98 3.50
N THR A 31 10.96 -9.37 2.60
CA THR A 31 10.12 -10.09 1.64
C THR A 31 10.96 -10.98 0.73
N MET A 32 12.09 -10.47 0.20
CA MET A 32 13.01 -11.24 -0.63
C MET A 32 13.60 -12.46 0.12
N LEU A 33 14.01 -12.29 1.37
CA LEU A 33 14.52 -13.39 2.19
C LEU A 33 13.45 -14.45 2.44
N LEU A 34 12.26 -14.04 2.84
CA LEU A 34 11.13 -14.94 3.11
C LEU A 34 10.66 -15.66 1.84
N ALA A 35 10.59 -14.96 0.71
CA ALA A 35 10.19 -15.55 -0.56
C ALA A 35 11.20 -16.64 -1.06
N ARG A 36 12.47 -16.53 -0.69
CA ARG A 36 13.49 -17.55 -1.03
C ARG A 36 13.44 -18.78 -0.13
N ILE A 37 12.86 -18.65 1.07
CA ILE A 37 12.79 -19.74 2.05
C ILE A 37 11.44 -20.47 1.95
N LEU A 38 10.36 -19.73 1.69
CA LEU A 38 8.99 -20.23 1.72
C LEU A 38 8.41 -20.35 0.31
N THR A 39 7.41 -21.23 0.18
CA THR A 39 6.68 -21.46 -1.08
C THR A 39 5.58 -20.43 -1.30
N PRO A 40 5.09 -20.27 -2.55
CA PRO A 40 3.91 -19.46 -2.84
C PRO A 40 2.68 -19.84 -2.01
N ASP A 41 2.48 -21.15 -1.74
CA ASP A 41 1.38 -21.65 -0.91
C ASP A 41 1.37 -21.02 0.49
N ALA A 42 2.54 -20.95 1.14
CA ALA A 42 2.67 -20.37 2.47
C ALA A 42 2.27 -18.88 2.47
N PHE A 43 2.61 -18.15 1.42
CA PHE A 43 2.18 -16.76 1.25
C PHE A 43 0.70 -16.66 0.94
N GLY A 44 0.13 -17.58 0.15
CA GLY A 44 -1.29 -17.63 -0.15
C GLY A 44 -2.15 -17.83 1.10
N VAL A 45 -1.76 -18.78 1.95
CA VAL A 45 -2.39 -18.99 3.27
C VAL A 45 -2.34 -17.73 4.12
N LEU A 46 -1.18 -17.07 4.19
CA LEU A 46 -1.07 -15.79 4.92
C LEU A 46 -2.02 -14.74 4.38
N VAL A 47 -2.17 -14.64 3.05
CA VAL A 47 -3.08 -13.67 2.42
C VAL A 47 -4.53 -13.93 2.83
N THR A 48 -4.97 -15.19 2.79
CA THR A 48 -6.30 -15.61 3.24
C THR A 48 -6.52 -15.25 4.71
N VAL A 49 -5.59 -15.59 5.57
CA VAL A 49 -5.64 -15.31 7.01
C VAL A 49 -5.71 -13.80 7.26
N MET A 50 -4.84 -13.03 6.62
CA MET A 50 -4.79 -11.57 6.79
C MET A 50 -6.01 -10.85 6.22
N MET A 51 -6.65 -11.40 5.19
CA MET A 51 -7.90 -10.90 4.65
C MET A 51 -9.03 -10.99 5.70
N VAL A 52 -9.16 -12.13 6.38
CA VAL A 52 -10.15 -12.32 7.45
C VAL A 52 -9.87 -11.40 8.64
N ILE A 53 -8.60 -11.34 9.10
CA ILE A 53 -8.20 -10.50 10.25
C ILE A 53 -8.42 -9.02 9.95
N SER A 54 -7.95 -8.53 8.80
CA SER A 54 -8.10 -7.12 8.44
C SER A 54 -9.54 -6.68 8.26
N PHE A 55 -10.43 -7.59 7.82
CA PHE A 55 -11.87 -7.32 7.80
C PHE A 55 -12.44 -7.19 9.21
N ALA A 56 -12.06 -8.11 10.10
CA ALA A 56 -12.50 -8.08 11.48
C ALA A 56 -12.00 -6.83 12.24
N GLU A 57 -10.78 -6.39 11.97
CA GLU A 57 -10.19 -5.19 12.57
C GLU A 57 -10.98 -3.90 12.26
N ILE A 58 -11.69 -3.83 11.12
CA ILE A 58 -12.54 -2.66 10.80
C ILE A 58 -13.61 -2.45 11.87
N PHE A 59 -14.18 -3.54 12.38
CA PHE A 59 -15.24 -3.48 13.37
C PHE A 59 -14.72 -3.19 14.78
N THR A 60 -13.48 -3.53 15.07
CA THR A 60 -12.90 -3.30 16.40
C THR A 60 -12.49 -1.84 16.59
N ASP A 61 -11.81 -1.24 15.62
CA ASP A 61 -11.40 0.16 15.75
C ASP A 61 -12.59 1.13 15.69
N ALA A 62 -13.64 0.78 14.93
CA ALA A 62 -14.87 1.53 14.78
C ALA A 62 -14.68 3.08 14.67
N GLY A 63 -13.50 3.53 14.27
CA GLY A 63 -13.16 4.97 14.14
C GLY A 63 -12.81 5.69 15.46
N PHE A 64 -12.67 4.96 16.57
CA PHE A 64 -12.28 5.56 17.86
C PHE A 64 -10.95 6.29 17.80
N GLN A 65 -9.97 5.78 17.05
CA GLN A 65 -8.71 6.50 16.82
C GLN A 65 -8.93 7.88 16.20
N LYS A 66 -9.76 7.96 15.16
CA LYS A 66 -10.04 9.23 14.46
C LYS A 66 -10.74 10.20 15.40
N PHE A 67 -11.71 9.73 16.18
CA PHE A 67 -12.40 10.55 17.18
C PHE A 67 -11.41 11.12 18.20
N LEU A 68 -10.59 10.29 18.84
CA LEU A 68 -9.60 10.73 19.84
C LEU A 68 -8.58 11.73 19.29
N ILE A 69 -8.26 11.66 17.99
CA ILE A 69 -7.32 12.59 17.35
C ILE A 69 -7.98 13.92 17.02
N GLN A 70 -9.23 13.91 16.53
CA GLN A 70 -9.89 15.07 15.93
C GLN A 70 -10.80 15.83 16.89
N HIS A 71 -11.39 15.14 17.89
CA HIS A 71 -12.31 15.77 18.83
C HIS A 71 -11.58 16.75 19.75
N GLU A 72 -12.17 17.93 19.97
CA GLU A 72 -11.67 18.91 20.93
C GLU A 72 -12.23 18.57 22.32
N PHE A 73 -11.35 18.27 23.27
CA PHE A 73 -11.70 17.98 24.67
C PHE A 73 -11.49 19.22 25.51
N GLU A 74 -12.39 19.47 26.46
CA GLU A 74 -12.31 20.61 27.35
C GLU A 74 -11.18 20.48 28.39
N SER A 75 -10.79 19.24 28.73
CA SER A 75 -9.72 18.94 29.67
C SER A 75 -8.99 17.62 29.37
N ASP A 76 -7.77 17.48 29.90
CA ASP A 76 -7.02 16.22 29.82
C ASP A 76 -7.76 15.07 30.54
N GLU A 77 -8.53 15.38 31.60
CA GLU A 77 -9.35 14.39 32.30
C GLU A 77 -10.44 13.83 31.38
N GLU A 78 -11.12 14.69 30.64
CA GLU A 78 -12.13 14.28 29.66
C GLU A 78 -11.52 13.43 28.54
N LEU A 79 -10.35 13.82 28.02
CA LEU A 79 -9.61 13.03 27.06
C LEU A 79 -9.30 11.62 27.63
N TYR A 80 -8.79 11.52 28.86
CA TYR A 80 -8.47 10.24 29.45
C TYR A 80 -9.70 9.39 29.76
N GLN A 81 -10.80 9.99 30.17
CA GLN A 81 -12.07 9.29 30.34
C GLN A 81 -12.57 8.70 29.02
N SER A 82 -12.57 9.50 27.94
CA SER A 82 -12.96 9.07 26.60
C SER A 82 -12.00 7.97 26.06
N THR A 83 -10.71 8.11 26.33
CA THR A 83 -9.69 7.12 26.00
C THR A 83 -9.96 5.79 26.71
N ASN A 84 -10.36 5.79 27.99
CA ASN A 84 -10.71 4.57 28.73
C ASN A 84 -11.94 3.90 28.12
N VAL A 85 -12.99 4.66 27.79
CA VAL A 85 -14.20 4.10 27.17
C VAL A 85 -13.84 3.48 25.82
N ALA A 86 -13.08 4.17 24.98
CA ALA A 86 -12.63 3.67 23.69
C ALA A 86 -11.80 2.38 23.84
N PHE A 87 -10.85 2.36 24.77
CA PHE A 87 -9.97 1.22 25.02
C PHE A 87 -10.75 -0.02 25.45
N TRP A 88 -11.60 0.07 26.48
CA TRP A 88 -12.35 -1.07 26.97
C TRP A 88 -13.37 -1.58 25.95
N THR A 89 -14.04 -0.67 25.25
CA THR A 89 -14.98 -1.06 24.19
C THR A 89 -14.26 -1.79 23.08
N ASN A 90 -13.14 -1.23 22.57
CA ASN A 90 -12.35 -1.83 21.51
C ASN A 90 -11.79 -3.21 21.94
N LEU A 91 -11.24 -3.31 23.14
CA LEU A 91 -10.69 -4.56 23.64
C LEU A 91 -11.76 -5.66 23.82
N VAL A 92 -12.90 -5.33 24.44
CA VAL A 92 -14.00 -6.30 24.61
C VAL A 92 -14.55 -6.75 23.26
N PHE A 93 -14.78 -5.80 22.33
CA PHE A 93 -15.25 -6.13 20.98
C PHE A 93 -14.25 -7.02 20.23
N SER A 94 -12.97 -6.71 20.33
CA SER A 94 -11.92 -7.50 19.66
C SER A 94 -11.82 -8.92 20.20
N LEU A 95 -11.95 -9.09 21.52
CA LEU A 95 -11.98 -10.41 22.15
C LEU A 95 -13.22 -11.20 21.73
N LEU A 96 -14.39 -10.55 21.67
CA LEU A 96 -15.63 -11.19 21.20
C LEU A 96 -15.52 -11.61 19.74
N ILE A 97 -15.00 -10.76 18.87
CA ILE A 97 -14.80 -11.09 17.45
C ILE A 97 -13.80 -12.23 17.30
N TRP A 98 -12.69 -12.21 18.03
CA TRP A 98 -11.73 -13.32 18.00
C TRP A 98 -12.38 -14.64 18.48
N TRP A 99 -13.16 -14.60 19.54
CA TRP A 99 -13.90 -15.76 20.02
C TRP A 99 -14.89 -16.30 18.99
N VAL A 100 -15.61 -15.41 18.28
CA VAL A 100 -16.48 -15.79 17.15
C VAL A 100 -15.65 -16.42 16.02
N ILE A 101 -14.49 -15.88 15.69
CA ILE A 101 -13.58 -16.45 14.68
C ILE A 101 -13.13 -17.86 15.11
N ILE A 102 -12.80 -18.11 16.37
CA ILE A 102 -12.42 -19.44 16.86
C ILE A 102 -13.58 -20.43 16.67
N ILE A 103 -14.79 -20.07 17.08
CA ILE A 103 -15.97 -20.96 16.99
C ILE A 103 -16.32 -21.25 15.52
N PHE A 104 -16.28 -20.22 14.67
CA PHE A 104 -16.67 -20.32 13.27
C PHE A 104 -15.47 -20.43 12.31
N SER A 105 -14.29 -20.84 12.80
CA SER A 105 -13.07 -20.92 12.00
C SER A 105 -13.24 -21.78 10.75
N GLN A 106 -13.88 -22.95 10.86
CA GLN A 106 -14.12 -23.84 9.74
C GLN A 106 -15.12 -23.27 8.70
N PRO A 107 -16.30 -22.75 9.09
CA PRO A 107 -17.18 -22.02 8.16
C PRO A 107 -16.49 -20.83 7.48
N ILE A 108 -15.69 -20.06 8.20
CA ILE A 108 -14.94 -18.92 7.65
C ILE A 108 -13.89 -19.42 6.64
N ALA A 109 -13.12 -20.46 6.98
CA ALA A 109 -12.15 -21.08 6.09
C ALA A 109 -12.78 -21.57 4.79
N ASN A 110 -13.94 -22.22 4.88
CA ASN A 110 -14.73 -22.66 3.72
C ASN A 110 -15.20 -21.45 2.86
N LEU A 111 -15.64 -20.37 3.51
CA LEU A 111 -16.12 -19.17 2.81
C LEU A 111 -15.02 -18.51 2.00
N VAL A 112 -13.80 -18.43 2.52
CA VAL A 112 -12.65 -17.80 1.86
C VAL A 112 -11.89 -18.74 0.92
N GLY A 113 -12.36 -19.98 0.73
CA GLY A 113 -11.80 -20.96 -0.21
C GLY A 113 -10.57 -21.72 0.29
N SER A 114 -10.29 -21.69 1.60
CA SER A 114 -9.15 -22.37 2.23
C SER A 114 -9.60 -23.29 3.38
N PRO A 115 -10.34 -24.37 3.11
CA PRO A 115 -10.98 -25.20 4.14
C PRO A 115 -10.01 -25.88 5.11
N ASN A 116 -8.76 -26.05 4.73
CA ASN A 116 -7.72 -26.68 5.55
C ASN A 116 -7.04 -25.71 6.54
N GLU A 117 -7.32 -24.39 6.43
CA GLU A 117 -6.58 -23.34 7.13
C GLU A 117 -7.38 -22.75 8.33
N SER A 118 -8.36 -23.51 8.83
CA SER A 118 -9.21 -23.05 9.94
C SER A 118 -8.43 -22.80 11.23
N THR A 119 -7.40 -23.60 11.50
CA THR A 119 -6.53 -23.44 12.67
C THR A 119 -5.67 -22.17 12.55
N GLU A 120 -5.13 -21.92 11.36
CA GLU A 120 -4.34 -20.74 11.05
C GLU A 120 -5.16 -19.47 11.25
N ILE A 121 -6.40 -19.43 10.75
CA ILE A 121 -7.34 -18.33 10.93
C ILE A 121 -7.66 -18.12 12.41
N ALA A 122 -7.95 -19.18 13.15
CA ALA A 122 -8.29 -19.11 14.58
C ALA A 122 -7.13 -18.56 15.42
N VAL A 123 -5.91 -19.06 15.19
CA VAL A 123 -4.71 -18.63 15.93
C VAL A 123 -4.32 -17.22 15.57
N ALA A 124 -4.26 -16.92 14.28
CA ALA A 124 -3.89 -15.58 13.81
C ALA A 124 -4.93 -14.51 14.23
N GLY A 125 -6.19 -14.91 14.50
CA GLY A 125 -7.22 -14.03 15.06
C GLY A 125 -6.80 -13.33 16.36
N CYS A 126 -5.81 -13.84 17.11
CA CYS A 126 -5.26 -13.16 18.29
C CYS A 126 -4.59 -11.82 17.95
N CYS A 127 -4.26 -11.58 16.68
CA CYS A 127 -3.78 -10.28 16.23
C CYS A 127 -4.81 -9.17 16.46
N ILE A 128 -6.13 -9.50 16.39
CA ILE A 128 -7.21 -8.53 16.54
C ILE A 128 -7.20 -7.88 17.93
N PRO A 129 -7.22 -8.61 19.06
CA PRO A 129 -7.10 -8.00 20.39
C PRO A 129 -5.73 -7.36 20.64
N LEU A 130 -4.65 -7.85 20.06
CA LEU A 130 -3.34 -7.21 20.15
C LEU A 130 -3.31 -5.86 19.42
N ALA A 131 -3.90 -5.79 18.23
CA ALA A 131 -4.06 -4.54 17.49
C ALA A 131 -4.98 -3.56 18.23
N ALA A 132 -6.11 -4.01 18.75
CA ALA A 132 -7.03 -3.20 19.56
C ALA A 132 -6.36 -2.62 20.79
N PHE A 133 -5.53 -3.40 21.47
CA PHE A 133 -4.78 -2.98 22.65
C PHE A 133 -3.81 -1.83 22.36
N SER A 134 -3.20 -1.81 21.18
CA SER A 134 -2.22 -0.81 20.77
C SER A 134 -2.83 0.40 20.05
N SER A 135 -3.99 0.25 19.41
CA SER A 135 -4.58 1.24 18.49
C SER A 135 -4.92 2.55 19.19
N ILE A 136 -5.51 2.48 20.38
CA ILE A 136 -5.94 3.64 21.17
C ILE A 136 -4.73 4.44 21.68
N GLN A 137 -3.69 3.74 22.13
CA GLN A 137 -2.44 4.39 22.54
C GLN A 137 -1.76 5.09 21.38
N MET A 138 -1.77 4.47 20.18
CA MET A 138 -1.26 5.10 18.96
C MET A 138 -2.00 6.41 18.65
N ALA A 139 -3.32 6.48 18.89
CA ALA A 139 -4.09 7.71 18.73
C ALA A 139 -3.60 8.85 19.65
N LEU A 140 -3.30 8.55 20.91
CA LEU A 140 -2.76 9.54 21.87
C LEU A 140 -1.40 10.09 21.42
N TYR A 141 -0.50 9.23 20.95
CA TYR A 141 0.80 9.68 20.41
C TYR A 141 0.65 10.56 19.18
N LYS A 142 -0.28 10.20 18.27
CA LYS A 142 -0.58 11.02 17.08
C LYS A 142 -1.17 12.38 17.47
N ARG A 143 -2.12 12.40 18.41
CA ARG A 143 -2.71 13.63 18.96
C ARG A 143 -1.65 14.54 19.62
N GLY A 144 -0.74 13.94 20.38
CA GLY A 144 0.35 14.65 21.06
C GLY A 144 1.52 15.03 20.15
N PHE A 145 1.48 14.72 18.85
CA PHE A 145 2.58 14.90 17.90
C PHE A 145 3.88 14.20 18.30
N ASP A 146 3.82 13.14 19.13
CA ASP A 146 5.00 12.33 19.49
C ASP A 146 5.31 11.26 18.43
N PHE A 147 5.67 11.72 17.24
CA PHE A 147 6.08 10.85 16.15
C PHE A 147 7.45 10.21 16.37
N LYS A 148 8.24 10.70 17.32
CA LYS A 148 9.51 10.08 17.70
C LYS A 148 9.27 8.72 18.35
N THR A 149 8.34 8.62 19.29
CA THR A 149 7.96 7.34 19.90
C THR A 149 7.36 6.39 18.86
N LEU A 150 6.47 6.88 17.99
CA LEU A 150 5.91 6.10 16.89
C LEU A 150 6.99 5.60 15.92
N PHE A 151 8.03 6.39 15.67
CA PHE A 151 9.20 5.96 14.89
C PHE A 151 9.87 4.73 15.50
N TYR A 152 10.20 4.76 16.78
CA TYR A 152 10.86 3.62 17.44
C TYR A 152 9.99 2.36 17.41
N VAL A 153 8.69 2.50 17.69
CA VAL A 153 7.75 1.37 17.63
C VAL A 153 7.69 0.81 16.20
N ARG A 154 7.60 1.69 15.20
CA ARG A 154 7.53 1.28 13.78
C ARG A 154 8.81 0.58 13.33
N ILE A 155 9.99 1.10 13.70
CA ILE A 155 11.27 0.47 13.35
C ILE A 155 11.38 -0.91 13.96
N VAL A 156 11.06 -1.08 15.24
CA VAL A 156 11.04 -2.42 15.86
C VAL A 156 10.07 -3.33 15.12
N GLY A 157 8.85 -2.85 14.84
CA GLY A 157 7.85 -3.63 14.09
C GLY A 157 8.32 -4.07 12.70
N VAL A 158 9.06 -3.22 11.98
CA VAL A 158 9.64 -3.56 10.66
C VAL A 158 10.83 -4.52 10.76
N LEU A 159 11.56 -4.50 11.88
CA LEU A 159 12.69 -5.40 12.11
C LEU A 159 12.25 -6.79 12.61
N ILE A 160 11.10 -6.93 13.26
CA ILE A 160 10.60 -8.23 13.74
C ILE A 160 10.53 -9.29 12.64
N PRO A 161 10.00 -9.03 11.44
CA PRO A 161 10.02 -10.01 10.37
C PRO A 161 11.43 -10.50 10.02
N LEU A 162 12.43 -9.64 10.09
CA LEU A 162 13.83 -10.03 9.82
C LEU A 162 14.40 -10.92 10.94
N PHE A 163 14.18 -10.57 12.20
CA PHE A 163 14.81 -11.24 13.35
C PHE A 163 13.96 -12.36 13.96
N VAL A 164 12.67 -12.41 13.71
CA VAL A 164 11.75 -13.43 14.21
C VAL A 164 11.21 -14.30 13.09
N THR A 165 10.59 -13.68 12.05
CA THR A 165 9.95 -14.45 10.99
C THR A 165 10.95 -15.21 10.14
N VAL A 166 12.09 -14.62 9.77
CA VAL A 166 13.10 -15.30 8.95
C VAL A 166 13.69 -16.53 9.67
N PRO A 167 14.12 -16.47 10.95
CA PRO A 167 14.54 -17.68 11.69
C PRO A 167 13.43 -18.74 11.81
N LEU A 168 12.17 -18.31 12.08
CA LEU A 168 11.04 -19.24 12.13
C LEU A 168 10.77 -19.87 10.75
N ALA A 169 10.95 -19.12 9.67
CA ALA A 169 10.79 -19.63 8.31
C ALA A 169 11.85 -20.68 7.96
N LEU A 170 13.08 -20.52 8.42
CA LEU A 170 14.14 -21.52 8.26
C LEU A 170 13.83 -22.83 9.03
N TYR A 171 13.15 -22.72 10.17
CA TYR A 171 12.79 -23.84 11.02
C TYR A 171 11.52 -24.55 10.55
N PHE A 172 10.41 -23.83 10.40
CA PHE A 172 9.09 -24.41 10.07
C PHE A 172 8.90 -24.69 8.58
N ARG A 173 9.47 -23.84 7.71
CA ARG A 173 9.33 -23.87 6.25
C ARG A 173 7.87 -23.93 5.74
N ASN A 174 6.93 -23.32 6.47
CA ASN A 174 5.52 -23.26 6.14
C ASN A 174 4.89 -21.91 6.57
N CYS A 175 3.57 -21.78 6.40
CA CYS A 175 2.80 -20.55 6.70
C CYS A 175 2.86 -20.12 8.17
N TRP A 176 3.07 -21.06 9.10
CA TRP A 176 3.16 -20.77 10.54
C TRP A 176 4.26 -19.79 10.88
N ALA A 177 5.38 -19.82 10.15
CA ALA A 177 6.44 -18.85 10.36
C ALA A 177 5.96 -17.40 10.10
N LEU A 178 5.17 -17.21 9.05
CA LEU A 178 4.61 -15.90 8.69
C LEU A 178 3.55 -15.46 9.71
N ILE A 179 2.67 -16.36 10.11
CA ILE A 179 1.60 -16.10 11.09
C ILE A 179 2.19 -15.70 12.44
N LEU A 180 3.12 -16.50 12.96
CA LEU A 180 3.80 -16.22 14.22
C LEU A 180 4.60 -14.90 14.16
N GLY A 181 5.17 -14.59 13.00
CA GLY A 181 5.84 -13.31 12.73
C GLY A 181 4.90 -12.11 12.84
N VAL A 182 3.70 -12.20 12.28
CA VAL A 182 2.67 -11.14 12.38
C VAL A 182 2.19 -11.02 13.83
N ILE A 183 1.96 -12.12 14.53
CA ILE A 183 1.59 -12.11 15.95
C ILE A 183 2.67 -11.44 16.79
N ALA A 184 3.95 -11.80 16.58
CA ALA A 184 5.08 -11.21 17.28
C ALA A 184 5.18 -9.69 17.02
N GLN A 185 4.92 -9.25 15.78
CA GLN A 185 4.90 -7.83 15.43
C GLN A 185 3.79 -7.07 16.17
N ASN A 186 2.55 -7.61 16.17
CA ASN A 186 1.42 -6.99 16.88
C ASN A 186 1.65 -6.97 18.39
N PHE A 187 2.18 -8.06 18.94
CA PHE A 187 2.55 -8.14 20.36
C PHE A 187 3.62 -7.09 20.74
N SER A 188 4.66 -6.95 19.92
CA SER A 188 5.70 -5.95 20.13
C SER A 188 5.14 -4.53 20.08
N ASN A 189 4.27 -4.23 19.12
CA ASN A 189 3.61 -2.93 19.03
C ASN A 189 2.77 -2.64 20.28
N ALA A 190 1.96 -3.60 20.73
CA ALA A 190 1.16 -3.48 21.94
C ALA A 190 2.03 -3.25 23.17
N LEU A 191 3.08 -4.04 23.32
CA LEU A 191 4.01 -3.94 24.45
C LEU A 191 4.74 -2.59 24.49
N LEU A 192 5.35 -2.18 23.38
CA LEU A 192 6.15 -0.95 23.32
C LEU A 192 5.30 0.30 23.50
N LEU A 193 4.12 0.36 22.88
CA LEU A 193 3.22 1.49 23.04
C LEU A 193 2.71 1.58 24.48
N THR A 194 2.37 0.44 25.10
CA THR A 194 1.90 0.41 26.48
C THR A 194 2.98 0.80 27.48
N LEU A 195 4.20 0.30 27.32
CA LEU A 195 5.30 0.63 28.23
C LEU A 195 5.63 2.12 28.20
N LYS A 196 5.61 2.73 27.02
CA LYS A 196 5.95 4.14 26.83
C LYS A 196 4.78 5.10 27.04
N SER A 197 3.53 4.62 27.03
CA SER A 197 2.34 5.46 27.15
C SER A 197 2.27 6.14 28.54
N PRO A 198 2.08 7.47 28.60
CA PRO A 198 1.79 8.17 29.85
C PRO A 198 0.41 7.81 30.40
N TRP A 199 -0.52 7.46 29.52
CA TRP A 199 -1.83 7.00 29.90
C TRP A 199 -1.84 5.48 30.16
N LYS A 200 -2.54 5.07 31.20
CA LYS A 200 -2.78 3.67 31.53
C LYS A 200 -4.29 3.42 31.69
N PRO A 201 -4.80 2.25 31.26
CA PRO A 201 -6.20 1.91 31.42
C PRO A 201 -6.61 1.95 32.90
N ASN A 202 -7.74 2.57 33.16
CA ASN A 202 -8.38 2.54 34.48
C ASN A 202 -9.80 1.97 34.35
N ARG A 203 -10.54 1.82 35.48
CA ARG A 203 -11.88 1.19 35.49
C ARG A 203 -13.02 2.15 35.12
N PHE A 204 -12.71 3.36 34.65
CA PHE A 204 -13.75 4.31 34.24
C PHE A 204 -14.44 3.84 32.95
N TYR A 205 -15.76 3.83 32.95
CA TYR A 205 -16.58 3.55 31.77
C TYR A 205 -17.87 4.40 31.78
N SER A 206 -18.27 4.93 30.62
CA SER A 206 -19.47 5.75 30.46
C SER A 206 -20.16 5.47 29.14
N PHE A 207 -21.41 4.99 29.20
CA PHE A 207 -22.22 4.76 27.99
C PHE A 207 -22.59 6.07 27.26
N ALA A 208 -22.67 7.20 27.95
CA ALA A 208 -22.92 8.49 27.32
C ALA A 208 -21.76 8.87 26.37
N LYS A 209 -20.51 8.76 26.86
CA LYS A 209 -19.31 9.01 26.04
C LYS A 209 -19.21 7.98 24.89
N LEU A 210 -19.55 6.72 25.12
CA LEU A 210 -19.58 5.72 24.05
C LEU A 210 -20.56 6.11 22.93
N LYS A 211 -21.77 6.55 23.28
CA LYS A 211 -22.78 6.96 22.31
C LYS A 211 -22.33 8.15 21.45
N GLU A 212 -21.67 9.12 22.07
CA GLU A 212 -21.07 10.27 21.40
C GLU A 212 -20.03 9.84 20.38
N MET A 213 -19.07 9.01 20.80
CA MET A 213 -18.00 8.48 19.95
C MET A 213 -18.55 7.63 18.81
N PHE A 214 -19.59 6.82 19.06
CA PHE A 214 -20.15 5.88 18.09
C PHE A 214 -20.83 6.59 16.91
N SER A 215 -21.49 7.73 17.16
CA SER A 215 -22.11 8.51 16.08
C SER A 215 -21.09 9.02 15.05
N PHE A 216 -19.92 9.45 15.49
CA PHE A 216 -18.80 9.84 14.63
C PHE A 216 -18.18 8.63 13.92
N SER A 217 -18.07 7.51 14.62
CA SER A 217 -17.36 6.30 14.19
C SER A 217 -18.03 5.57 13.05
N MET A 218 -19.36 5.61 12.94
CA MET A 218 -20.12 4.89 11.90
C MET A 218 -19.70 5.29 10.48
N TRP A 219 -19.52 6.57 10.20
CA TRP A 219 -19.08 7.05 8.89
C TRP A 219 -17.64 6.59 8.58
N SER A 220 -16.77 6.61 9.59
CA SER A 220 -15.41 6.12 9.46
C SER A 220 -15.35 4.63 9.17
N MET A 221 -16.26 3.84 9.76
CA MET A 221 -16.36 2.41 9.51
C MET A 221 -16.80 2.12 8.06
N ILE A 222 -17.80 2.83 7.54
CA ILE A 222 -18.24 2.71 6.13
C ILE A 222 -17.08 3.02 5.17
N GLU A 223 -16.31 4.09 5.45
CA GLU A 223 -15.11 4.42 4.68
C GLU A 223 -14.10 3.26 4.71
N SER A 224 -13.82 2.71 5.88
CA SER A 224 -12.86 1.60 6.05
C SER A 224 -13.31 0.32 5.34
N VAL A 225 -14.60 -0.02 5.38
CA VAL A 225 -15.18 -1.14 4.61
C VAL A 225 -14.99 -0.91 3.11
N SER A 226 -15.24 0.30 2.62
CA SER A 226 -15.07 0.63 1.19
C SER A 226 -13.60 0.51 0.75
N MET A 227 -12.66 0.95 1.58
CA MET A 227 -11.22 0.80 1.33
C MET A 227 -10.80 -0.67 1.36
N TRP A 228 -11.33 -1.44 2.30
CA TRP A 228 -11.06 -2.87 2.39
C TRP A 228 -11.56 -3.62 1.15
N LEU A 229 -12.79 -3.36 0.70
CA LEU A 229 -13.34 -3.93 -0.53
C LEU A 229 -12.45 -3.62 -1.74
N THR A 230 -11.97 -2.39 -1.87
CA THR A 230 -11.06 -2.00 -2.96
C THR A 230 -9.75 -2.81 -2.94
N SER A 231 -9.27 -3.17 -1.74
CA SER A 231 -7.98 -3.83 -1.55
C SER A 231 -8.05 -5.36 -1.59
N TYR A 232 -9.23 -5.93 -1.31
CA TYR A 232 -9.37 -7.37 -1.08
C TYR A 232 -10.44 -8.06 -1.93
N VAL A 233 -11.28 -7.35 -2.70
CA VAL A 233 -12.35 -7.97 -3.48
C VAL A 233 -11.82 -8.97 -4.51
N ASP A 234 -10.75 -8.61 -5.22
CA ASP A 234 -10.11 -9.50 -6.19
C ASP A 234 -9.39 -10.68 -5.50
N LEU A 235 -8.73 -10.43 -4.36
CA LEU A 235 -8.10 -11.47 -3.56
C LEU A 235 -9.12 -12.47 -2.99
N PHE A 236 -10.31 -11.98 -2.59
CA PHE A 236 -11.39 -12.84 -2.12
C PHE A 236 -11.90 -13.76 -3.24
N ILE A 237 -12.11 -13.21 -4.45
CA ILE A 237 -12.55 -13.98 -5.62
C ILE A 237 -11.49 -15.03 -5.98
N VAL A 238 -10.23 -14.62 -6.10
CA VAL A 238 -9.10 -15.50 -6.43
C VAL A 238 -8.91 -16.57 -5.37
N GLY A 239 -8.90 -16.22 -4.08
CA GLY A 239 -8.71 -17.16 -2.97
C GLY A 239 -9.85 -18.18 -2.85
N ARG A 240 -11.09 -17.79 -3.22
CA ARG A 240 -12.23 -18.70 -3.19
C ARG A 240 -12.24 -19.70 -4.36
N MET A 241 -11.72 -19.32 -5.52
CA MET A 241 -11.83 -20.07 -6.77
C MET A 241 -10.56 -20.83 -7.13
N LEU A 242 -9.40 -20.33 -6.69
CA LEU A 242 -8.09 -20.93 -6.97
C LEU A 242 -7.42 -21.45 -5.70
N SER A 243 -6.34 -22.23 -5.86
CA SER A 243 -5.56 -22.75 -4.73
C SER A 243 -4.78 -21.64 -4.00
N PRO A 244 -4.35 -21.86 -2.75
CA PRO A 244 -3.44 -20.97 -2.03
C PRO A 244 -2.17 -20.64 -2.81
N HIS A 245 -1.66 -21.57 -3.62
CA HIS A 245 -0.53 -21.36 -4.51
C HIS A 245 -0.74 -20.15 -5.43
N TYR A 246 -1.81 -20.16 -6.22
CA TYR A 246 -2.12 -19.07 -7.16
C TYR A 246 -2.45 -17.75 -6.45
N LEU A 247 -3.12 -17.82 -5.29
CA LEU A 247 -3.36 -16.63 -4.48
C LEU A 247 -2.03 -16.02 -3.97
N GLY A 248 -1.08 -16.87 -3.58
CA GLY A 248 0.27 -16.47 -3.18
C GLY A 248 1.03 -15.79 -4.33
N LEU A 249 1.05 -16.40 -5.52
CA LEU A 249 1.64 -15.83 -6.73
C LEU A 249 1.01 -14.46 -7.06
N TYR A 250 -0.32 -14.41 -7.09
CA TYR A 250 -1.10 -13.22 -7.41
C TYR A 250 -0.79 -12.06 -6.46
N ARG A 251 -0.91 -12.28 -5.15
CA ARG A 251 -0.67 -11.24 -4.14
C ARG A 251 0.78 -10.79 -4.08
N THR A 252 1.71 -11.73 -4.18
CA THR A 252 3.15 -11.41 -4.11
C THR A 252 3.57 -10.56 -5.31
N SER A 253 3.05 -10.83 -6.52
CA SER A 253 3.28 -9.99 -7.70
C SER A 253 2.83 -8.55 -7.46
N ILE A 254 1.58 -8.38 -7.00
CA ILE A 254 1.01 -7.06 -6.69
C ILE A 254 1.85 -6.33 -5.65
N THR A 255 2.25 -7.03 -4.59
CA THR A 255 2.99 -6.44 -3.47
C THR A 255 4.41 -6.06 -3.88
N THR A 256 5.12 -6.93 -4.62
CA THR A 256 6.50 -6.69 -5.06
C THR A 256 6.58 -5.47 -5.97
N VAL A 257 5.74 -5.41 -6.99
CA VAL A 257 5.68 -4.24 -7.89
C VAL A 257 5.18 -2.99 -7.14
N GLY A 258 4.23 -3.16 -6.22
CA GLY A 258 3.75 -2.09 -5.36
C GLY A 258 4.85 -1.48 -4.50
N GLN A 259 5.75 -2.29 -3.94
CA GLN A 259 6.91 -1.82 -3.18
C GLN A 259 7.87 -1.00 -4.06
N ILE A 260 8.17 -1.46 -5.28
CA ILE A 260 9.01 -0.72 -6.24
C ILE A 260 8.37 0.63 -6.57
N ASN A 261 7.10 0.65 -6.95
CA ASN A 261 6.35 1.85 -7.30
C ASN A 261 6.22 2.84 -6.14
N SER A 262 6.12 2.33 -4.90
CA SER A 262 5.98 3.16 -3.71
C SER A 262 7.20 4.04 -3.44
N VAL A 263 8.38 3.67 -3.92
CA VAL A 263 9.59 4.49 -3.80
C VAL A 263 9.38 5.84 -4.50
N VAL A 264 8.81 5.82 -5.71
CA VAL A 264 8.55 7.05 -6.46
C VAL A 264 7.32 7.79 -5.92
N THR A 265 6.20 7.08 -5.72
CA THR A 265 4.94 7.74 -5.35
C THR A 265 4.99 8.38 -3.98
N SER A 266 5.68 7.78 -3.01
CA SER A 266 5.79 8.36 -1.65
C SER A 266 6.61 9.65 -1.59
N ALA A 267 7.60 9.79 -2.46
CA ALA A 267 8.38 11.01 -2.54
C ALA A 267 7.64 12.12 -3.30
N THR A 268 6.82 11.74 -4.27
CA THR A 268 6.22 12.68 -5.22
C THR A 268 4.81 13.13 -4.82
N THR A 269 3.99 12.25 -4.23
CA THR A 269 2.60 12.55 -3.86
C THR A 269 2.45 13.75 -2.92
N PRO A 270 3.21 13.87 -1.80
CA PRO A 270 3.07 15.01 -0.88
C PRO A 270 3.46 16.35 -1.54
N ILE A 271 4.47 16.32 -2.42
CA ILE A 271 4.95 17.52 -3.13
C ILE A 271 3.87 18.01 -4.08
N LEU A 272 3.29 17.10 -4.87
CA LEU A 272 2.22 17.46 -5.80
C LEU A 272 1.00 18.03 -5.06
N TYR A 273 0.52 17.31 -4.03
CA TYR A 273 -0.64 17.75 -3.24
C TYR A 273 -0.43 19.15 -2.67
N SER A 274 0.71 19.39 -2.00
CA SER A 274 0.99 20.70 -1.39
C SER A 274 1.14 21.83 -2.42
N SER A 275 1.68 21.52 -3.61
CA SER A 275 1.81 22.50 -4.69
C SER A 275 0.46 22.84 -5.31
N LEU A 276 -0.37 21.83 -5.61
CA LEU A 276 -1.68 22.02 -6.21
C LEU A 276 -2.66 22.72 -5.26
N SER A 277 -2.62 22.41 -3.96
CA SER A 277 -3.49 23.05 -2.96
C SER A 277 -3.26 24.58 -2.86
N ARG A 278 -2.06 25.05 -3.15
CA ARG A 278 -1.76 26.49 -3.19
C ARG A 278 -2.25 27.18 -4.46
N LEU A 279 -2.43 26.41 -5.53
CA LEU A 279 -2.81 26.91 -6.86
C LEU A 279 -4.28 26.66 -7.20
N GLN A 280 -5.09 26.23 -6.23
CA GLN A 280 -6.50 25.85 -6.44
C GLN A 280 -7.37 26.97 -7.03
N ASN A 281 -6.99 28.24 -6.84
CA ASN A 281 -7.71 29.41 -7.33
C ASN A 281 -7.18 29.93 -8.68
N ASP A 282 -6.13 29.34 -9.23
CA ASP A 282 -5.56 29.69 -10.52
C ASP A 282 -5.51 28.45 -11.44
N PRO A 283 -6.54 28.26 -12.29
CA PRO A 283 -6.65 27.07 -13.13
C PRO A 283 -5.50 26.86 -14.12
N GLU A 284 -4.91 27.95 -14.63
CA GLU A 284 -3.82 27.86 -15.61
C GLU A 284 -2.51 27.43 -14.96
N GLU A 285 -2.15 28.05 -13.83
CA GLU A 285 -0.97 27.65 -13.07
C GLU A 285 -1.13 26.24 -12.47
N PHE A 286 -2.36 25.89 -12.02
CA PHE A 286 -2.69 24.56 -11.54
C PHE A 286 -2.44 23.50 -12.61
N LYS A 287 -2.96 23.70 -13.83
CA LYS A 287 -2.79 22.83 -14.98
C LYS A 287 -1.32 22.73 -15.40
N SER A 288 -0.61 23.84 -15.45
CA SER A 288 0.82 23.90 -15.74
C SER A 288 1.65 23.11 -14.73
N MET A 289 1.38 23.27 -13.43
CA MET A 289 2.07 22.53 -12.36
C MET A 289 1.79 21.04 -12.45
N PHE A 290 0.54 20.63 -12.71
CA PHE A 290 0.17 19.23 -12.87
C PHE A 290 0.95 18.58 -14.03
N PHE A 291 0.99 19.21 -15.21
CA PHE A 291 1.71 18.69 -16.37
C PHE A 291 3.22 18.64 -16.18
N LYS A 292 3.80 19.65 -15.56
CA LYS A 292 5.23 19.66 -15.23
C LYS A 292 5.61 18.50 -14.32
N PHE A 293 4.75 18.22 -13.34
CA PHE A 293 4.93 17.12 -12.41
C PHE A 293 4.72 15.76 -13.09
N GLN A 294 3.65 15.61 -13.88
CA GLN A 294 3.37 14.41 -14.67
C GLN A 294 4.52 14.07 -15.61
N LYS A 295 5.11 15.09 -16.31
CA LYS A 295 6.26 14.89 -17.19
C LYS A 295 7.46 14.34 -16.42
N LEU A 296 7.79 14.93 -15.27
CA LEU A 296 8.89 14.47 -14.42
C LEU A 296 8.72 13.02 -13.95
N VAL A 297 7.52 12.70 -13.45
CA VAL A 297 7.21 11.34 -12.99
C VAL A 297 7.19 10.37 -14.17
N GLY A 298 6.64 10.76 -15.30
CA GLY A 298 6.60 9.94 -16.52
C GLY A 298 8.01 9.56 -17.00
N MET A 299 8.97 10.50 -16.95
CA MET A 299 10.38 10.23 -17.29
C MET A 299 11.04 9.18 -16.38
N LEU A 300 10.57 9.02 -15.15
CA LEU A 300 11.13 8.04 -14.21
C LEU A 300 10.38 6.71 -14.23
N VAL A 301 9.04 6.76 -14.25
CA VAL A 301 8.19 5.60 -13.99
C VAL A 301 7.89 4.81 -15.26
N ILE A 302 7.75 5.46 -16.43
CA ILE A 302 7.47 4.75 -17.70
C ILE A 302 8.60 3.78 -18.06
N PRO A 303 9.89 4.19 -18.10
CA PRO A 303 10.98 3.25 -18.38
C PRO A 303 11.11 2.19 -17.28
N LEU A 304 10.85 2.52 -16.00
CA LEU A 304 10.86 1.55 -14.91
C LEU A 304 9.83 0.44 -15.13
N GLY A 305 8.60 0.79 -15.51
CA GLY A 305 7.57 -0.20 -15.82
C GLY A 305 7.95 -1.09 -17.02
N MET A 306 8.56 -0.51 -18.06
CA MET A 306 9.05 -1.26 -19.22
C MET A 306 10.22 -2.18 -18.85
N ILE A 307 11.14 -1.75 -18.00
CA ILE A 307 12.22 -2.58 -17.45
C ILE A 307 11.62 -3.77 -16.70
N ILE A 308 10.63 -3.55 -15.81
CA ILE A 308 9.98 -4.65 -15.08
C ILE A 308 9.33 -5.64 -16.04
N TYR A 309 8.74 -5.16 -17.14
CA TYR A 309 8.10 -6.01 -18.15
C TYR A 309 9.11 -6.83 -18.95
N LEU A 310 10.15 -6.20 -19.47
CA LEU A 310 11.16 -6.86 -20.33
C LEU A 310 12.04 -7.85 -19.54
N PHE A 311 12.42 -7.48 -18.32
CA PHE A 311 13.30 -8.26 -17.47
C PHE A 311 12.56 -9.02 -16.36
N ARG A 312 11.27 -9.32 -16.57
CA ARG A 312 10.39 -9.93 -15.58
C ARG A 312 10.93 -11.21 -14.97
N ASP A 313 11.47 -12.11 -15.81
CA ASP A 313 12.02 -13.39 -15.36
C ASP A 313 13.27 -13.17 -14.50
N PHE A 314 14.18 -12.31 -14.95
CA PHE A 314 15.39 -11.94 -14.22
C PHE A 314 15.05 -11.21 -12.89
N ILE A 315 14.11 -10.26 -12.91
CA ILE A 315 13.68 -9.53 -11.71
C ILE A 315 13.02 -10.48 -10.71
N THR A 316 12.17 -11.39 -11.18
CA THR A 316 11.51 -12.38 -10.32
C THR A 316 12.53 -13.31 -9.70
N ALA A 317 13.48 -13.82 -10.47
CA ALA A 317 14.56 -14.70 -9.97
C ALA A 317 15.44 -14.01 -8.91
N ILE A 318 15.76 -12.72 -9.10
CA ILE A 318 16.56 -11.95 -8.13
C ILE A 318 15.74 -11.63 -6.87
N LEU A 319 14.50 -11.12 -7.02
CA LEU A 319 13.72 -10.63 -5.89
C LEU A 319 13.08 -11.77 -5.09
N LEU A 320 12.57 -12.79 -5.75
CA LEU A 320 11.75 -13.82 -5.09
C LEU A 320 12.42 -15.21 -5.11
N GLY A 321 13.17 -15.52 -6.17
CA GLY A 321 13.82 -16.82 -6.34
C GLY A 321 13.12 -17.69 -7.40
N PRO A 322 13.74 -18.85 -7.77
CA PRO A 322 13.29 -19.67 -8.89
C PRO A 322 11.91 -20.33 -8.67
N GLN A 323 11.53 -20.58 -7.42
CA GLN A 323 10.21 -21.13 -7.07
C GLN A 323 9.02 -20.20 -7.37
N TRP A 324 9.31 -18.96 -7.77
CA TRP A 324 8.33 -17.94 -8.14
C TRP A 324 8.26 -17.67 -9.65
N ALA A 325 8.89 -18.52 -10.47
CA ALA A 325 8.98 -18.29 -11.92
C ALA A 325 7.61 -18.09 -12.59
N GLU A 326 6.58 -18.81 -12.16
CA GLU A 326 5.21 -18.68 -12.68
C GLU A 326 4.62 -17.26 -12.48
N THR A 327 5.13 -16.49 -11.52
CA THR A 327 4.64 -15.13 -11.26
C THR A 327 5.29 -14.06 -12.17
N ALA A 328 6.35 -14.41 -12.91
CA ALA A 328 7.11 -13.45 -13.70
C ALA A 328 6.25 -12.74 -14.74
N TYR A 329 5.34 -13.46 -15.41
CA TYR A 329 4.41 -12.87 -16.37
C TYR A 329 3.55 -11.80 -15.74
N PHE A 330 2.96 -12.09 -14.58
CA PHE A 330 2.12 -11.11 -13.88
C PHE A 330 2.93 -9.94 -13.31
N ILE A 331 4.13 -10.16 -12.77
CA ILE A 331 5.04 -9.08 -12.34
C ILE A 331 5.33 -8.12 -13.49
N GLY A 332 5.63 -8.66 -14.68
CA GLY A 332 5.88 -7.85 -15.87
C GLY A 332 4.68 -6.98 -16.26
N LEU A 333 3.52 -7.60 -16.43
CA LEU A 333 2.27 -6.89 -16.77
C LEU A 333 1.90 -5.86 -15.69
N TRP A 334 2.02 -6.24 -14.41
CA TRP A 334 1.68 -5.36 -13.29
C TRP A 334 2.64 -4.18 -13.17
N GLY A 335 3.92 -4.37 -13.53
CA GLY A 335 4.92 -3.32 -13.63
C GLY A 335 4.60 -2.31 -14.71
N LEU A 336 4.33 -2.79 -15.92
CA LEU A 336 4.02 -1.95 -17.08
C LEU A 336 2.71 -1.16 -16.88
N THR A 337 1.62 -1.87 -16.56
CA THR A 337 0.31 -1.22 -16.34
C THR A 337 0.34 -0.33 -15.09
N GLY A 338 1.14 -0.71 -14.07
CA GLY A 338 1.38 0.09 -12.88
C GLY A 338 2.04 1.43 -13.18
N ALA A 339 3.05 1.42 -14.02
CA ALA A 339 3.71 2.64 -14.47
C ALA A 339 2.74 3.59 -15.19
N LEU A 340 1.96 3.06 -16.13
CA LEU A 340 0.93 3.84 -16.83
C LEU A 340 -0.14 4.37 -15.85
N THR A 341 -0.59 3.53 -14.93
CA THR A 341 -1.56 3.96 -13.90
C THR A 341 -1.01 5.09 -13.02
N ILE A 342 0.26 5.05 -12.64
CA ILE A 342 0.87 6.12 -11.84
C ILE A 342 0.86 7.43 -12.62
N VAL A 343 1.27 7.41 -13.87
CA VAL A 343 1.41 8.62 -14.70
C VAL A 343 0.06 9.24 -15.05
N PHE A 344 -0.97 8.42 -15.31
CA PHE A 344 -2.26 8.90 -15.82
C PHE A 344 -3.37 8.96 -14.78
N SER A 345 -3.35 8.10 -13.75
CA SER A 345 -4.49 7.90 -12.84
C SER A 345 -4.19 8.18 -11.36
N HIS A 346 -3.03 7.78 -10.85
CA HIS A 346 -2.73 7.82 -9.41
C HIS A 346 -2.85 9.24 -8.84
N TYR A 347 -2.32 10.24 -9.53
CA TYR A 347 -2.31 11.62 -9.06
C TYR A 347 -3.66 12.34 -9.18
N SER A 348 -4.64 11.76 -9.88
CA SER A 348 -5.99 12.33 -9.96
C SER A 348 -6.65 12.44 -8.58
N SER A 349 -6.41 11.48 -7.69
CA SER A 349 -6.90 11.53 -6.31
C SER A 349 -6.33 12.71 -5.51
N GLU A 350 -5.08 13.07 -5.76
CA GLU A 350 -4.44 14.24 -5.15
C GLU A 350 -5.02 15.54 -5.69
N VAL A 351 -5.33 15.58 -6.99
CA VAL A 351 -6.03 16.70 -7.62
C VAL A 351 -7.40 16.90 -6.97
N PHE A 352 -8.18 15.82 -6.80
CA PHE A 352 -9.51 15.93 -6.17
C PHE A 352 -9.43 16.44 -4.72
N ARG A 353 -8.42 15.99 -3.97
CA ARG A 353 -8.16 16.47 -2.60
C ARG A 353 -7.73 17.94 -2.59
N ALA A 354 -6.84 18.34 -3.50
CA ALA A 354 -6.36 19.71 -3.62
C ALA A 354 -7.51 20.70 -3.98
N LEU A 355 -8.48 20.25 -4.77
CA LEU A 355 -9.68 21.01 -5.13
C LEU A 355 -10.78 20.98 -4.06
N GLY A 356 -10.54 20.35 -2.89
CA GLY A 356 -11.54 20.22 -1.82
C GLY A 356 -12.71 19.28 -2.16
N ARG A 357 -12.53 18.35 -3.11
CA ARG A 357 -13.56 17.41 -3.58
C ARG A 357 -13.21 15.94 -3.32
N PRO A 358 -12.89 15.53 -2.07
CA PRO A 358 -12.44 14.15 -1.77
C PRO A 358 -13.48 13.07 -2.09
N LYS A 359 -14.78 13.43 -2.14
CA LYS A 359 -15.86 12.50 -2.52
C LYS A 359 -15.67 11.90 -3.93
N LEU A 360 -15.00 12.63 -4.82
CA LEU A 360 -14.68 12.12 -6.17
C LEU A 360 -13.70 10.95 -6.14
N SER A 361 -12.77 10.91 -5.19
CA SER A 361 -11.89 9.76 -5.02
C SER A 361 -12.68 8.50 -4.63
N VAL A 362 -13.69 8.64 -3.77
CA VAL A 362 -14.58 7.52 -3.40
C VAL A 362 -15.40 7.06 -4.61
N LEU A 363 -15.95 7.98 -5.40
CA LEU A 363 -16.68 7.65 -6.62
C LEU A 363 -15.81 6.84 -7.59
N VAL A 364 -14.56 7.29 -7.83
CA VAL A 364 -13.61 6.57 -8.69
C VAL A 364 -13.32 5.16 -8.17
N GLN A 365 -13.14 4.99 -6.85
CA GLN A 365 -12.93 3.68 -6.25
C GLN A 365 -14.13 2.75 -6.44
N VAL A 366 -15.34 3.22 -6.20
CA VAL A 366 -16.57 2.44 -6.41
C VAL A 366 -16.70 2.03 -7.86
N LEU A 367 -16.53 2.97 -8.80
CA LEU A 367 -16.57 2.66 -10.24
C LEU A 367 -15.48 1.65 -10.63
N HIS A 368 -14.27 1.77 -10.05
CA HIS A 368 -13.20 0.80 -10.32
C HIS A 368 -13.58 -0.61 -9.85
N ILE A 369 -14.19 -0.76 -8.66
CA ILE A 369 -14.66 -2.06 -8.15
C ILE A 369 -15.74 -2.66 -9.05
N LEU A 370 -16.66 -1.82 -9.58
CA LEU A 370 -17.72 -2.26 -10.49
C LEU A 370 -17.18 -2.88 -11.79
N PHE A 371 -16.00 -2.45 -12.27
CA PHE A 371 -15.31 -3.10 -13.38
C PHE A 371 -14.44 -4.27 -12.91
N LEU A 372 -13.74 -4.12 -11.79
CA LEU A 372 -12.79 -5.09 -11.30
C LEU A 372 -13.44 -6.42 -10.94
N ALA A 373 -14.47 -6.40 -10.09
CA ALA A 373 -15.07 -7.61 -9.56
C ALA A 373 -15.68 -8.52 -10.65
N PRO A 374 -16.49 -8.00 -11.61
CA PRO A 374 -17.02 -8.84 -12.69
C PRO A 374 -15.94 -9.40 -13.61
N ILE A 375 -14.90 -8.62 -13.92
CA ILE A 375 -13.82 -9.06 -14.80
C ILE A 375 -13.02 -10.17 -14.13
N VAL A 376 -12.61 -9.99 -12.87
CA VAL A 376 -11.90 -11.03 -12.13
C VAL A 376 -12.77 -12.27 -11.96
N TRP A 377 -14.06 -12.12 -11.63
CA TRP A 377 -15.00 -13.23 -11.53
C TRP A 377 -15.15 -14.02 -12.82
N HIS A 378 -15.15 -13.35 -13.97
CA HIS A 378 -15.27 -14.00 -15.26
C HIS A 378 -14.02 -14.78 -15.64
N TYR A 379 -12.84 -14.18 -15.47
CA TYR A 379 -11.58 -14.78 -15.91
C TYR A 379 -10.91 -15.70 -14.87
N VAL A 380 -11.40 -15.76 -13.62
CA VAL A 380 -10.82 -16.64 -12.60
C VAL A 380 -11.01 -18.13 -12.89
N THR A 381 -11.98 -18.49 -13.74
CA THR A 381 -12.24 -19.87 -14.19
C THR A 381 -11.39 -20.28 -15.38
N ASP A 382 -10.70 -19.33 -16.02
CA ASP A 382 -9.79 -19.59 -17.11
C ASP A 382 -8.39 -19.97 -16.56
N ASP A 383 -7.37 -19.94 -17.42
CA ASP A 383 -6.00 -20.12 -16.98
C ASP A 383 -5.48 -18.91 -16.16
N TYR A 384 -4.48 -19.15 -15.31
CA TYR A 384 -3.92 -18.12 -14.43
C TYR A 384 -3.34 -16.92 -15.19
N ASP A 385 -2.72 -17.13 -16.34
CA ASP A 385 -2.13 -16.06 -17.15
C ASP A 385 -3.19 -15.15 -17.76
N THR A 386 -4.32 -15.71 -18.22
CA THR A 386 -5.46 -14.94 -18.73
C THR A 386 -6.10 -14.10 -17.61
N LEU A 387 -6.25 -14.65 -16.41
CA LEU A 387 -6.69 -13.89 -15.24
C LEU A 387 -5.74 -12.72 -14.95
N CYS A 388 -4.43 -12.97 -14.93
CA CYS A 388 -3.40 -11.96 -14.69
C CYS A 388 -3.42 -10.85 -15.76
N PHE A 389 -3.57 -11.22 -17.03
CA PHE A 389 -3.73 -10.27 -18.12
C PHE A 389 -4.98 -9.40 -17.94
N ALA A 390 -6.15 -10.03 -17.76
CA ALA A 390 -7.41 -9.32 -17.56
C ALA A 390 -7.31 -8.34 -16.37
N ARG A 391 -6.75 -8.80 -15.25
CA ARG A 391 -6.56 -7.97 -14.06
C ARG A 391 -5.61 -6.79 -14.28
N ALA A 392 -4.56 -6.98 -15.06
CA ALA A 392 -3.65 -5.90 -15.43
C ALA A 392 -4.33 -4.87 -16.33
N MET A 393 -5.16 -5.32 -17.28
CA MET A 393 -5.89 -4.46 -18.22
C MET A 393 -6.97 -3.61 -17.52
N VAL A 394 -7.64 -4.13 -16.49
CA VAL A 394 -8.62 -3.35 -15.71
C VAL A 394 -8.03 -2.04 -15.18
N ARG A 395 -6.73 -2.02 -14.83
CA ARG A 395 -6.06 -0.79 -14.37
C ARG A 395 -6.02 0.31 -15.45
N LEU A 396 -6.04 -0.07 -16.71
CA LEU A 396 -6.00 0.86 -17.85
C LEU A 396 -7.37 1.45 -18.21
N ILE A 397 -8.46 1.01 -17.57
CA ILE A 397 -9.79 1.63 -17.73
C ILE A 397 -9.79 3.11 -17.29
N MET A 398 -8.89 3.47 -16.37
CA MET A 398 -8.56 4.86 -16.00
C MET A 398 -9.79 5.74 -15.74
N VAL A 399 -10.79 5.23 -15.01
CA VAL A 399 -12.00 5.99 -14.64
C VAL A 399 -11.68 7.35 -14.04
N SER A 400 -10.58 7.44 -13.28
CA SER A 400 -10.11 8.68 -12.65
C SER A 400 -9.80 9.80 -13.65
N VAL A 401 -9.34 9.45 -14.86
CA VAL A 401 -9.02 10.43 -15.92
C VAL A 401 -10.30 11.07 -16.48
N VAL A 402 -11.36 10.28 -16.61
CA VAL A 402 -12.67 10.80 -17.04
C VAL A 402 -13.20 11.80 -16.00
N VAL A 403 -13.14 11.45 -14.72
CA VAL A 403 -13.57 12.35 -13.63
C VAL A 403 -12.66 13.59 -13.56
N LEU A 404 -11.34 13.43 -13.77
CA LEU A 404 -10.39 14.53 -13.82
C LEU A 404 -10.73 15.54 -14.92
N TYR A 405 -11.06 15.04 -16.12
CA TYR A 405 -11.47 15.90 -17.23
C TYR A 405 -12.68 16.78 -16.88
N TYR A 406 -13.72 16.20 -16.28
CA TYR A 406 -14.90 16.98 -15.86
C TYR A 406 -14.62 18.02 -14.78
N CYS A 407 -13.57 17.84 -13.97
CA CYS A 407 -13.24 18.76 -12.88
C CYS A 407 -12.26 19.86 -13.27
N THR A 408 -11.35 19.59 -14.22
CA THR A 408 -10.18 20.45 -14.50
C THR A 408 -9.98 20.74 -15.98
N ASN A 409 -10.80 20.16 -16.87
CA ASN A 409 -10.59 20.17 -18.32
C ASN A 409 -9.21 19.63 -18.77
N ILE A 410 -8.56 18.80 -17.94
CA ILE A 410 -7.32 18.11 -18.33
C ILE A 410 -7.73 16.83 -19.08
N SER A 411 -7.44 16.81 -20.39
CA SER A 411 -7.81 15.67 -21.24
C SER A 411 -6.72 14.57 -21.25
N LEU A 412 -7.14 13.31 -21.47
CA LEU A 412 -6.20 12.20 -21.66
C LEU A 412 -5.21 12.48 -22.80
N TRP A 413 -5.67 13.12 -23.88
CA TRP A 413 -4.83 13.45 -25.02
C TRP A 413 -3.71 14.44 -24.66
N GLU A 414 -4.00 15.47 -23.87
CA GLU A 414 -2.98 16.40 -23.37
C GLU A 414 -1.98 15.68 -22.46
N MET A 415 -2.48 14.78 -21.60
CA MET A 415 -1.62 13.97 -20.73
C MET A 415 -0.68 13.07 -21.52
N VAL A 416 -1.17 12.41 -22.58
CA VAL A 416 -0.35 11.55 -23.47
C VAL A 416 0.67 12.41 -24.21
N LYS A 417 0.27 13.53 -24.79
CA LYS A 417 1.20 14.47 -25.47
C LYS A 417 2.32 14.94 -24.54
N ASN A 418 1.99 15.21 -23.29
CA ASN A 418 2.95 15.72 -22.31
C ASN A 418 4.07 14.71 -21.97
N VAL A 419 3.78 13.41 -22.01
CA VAL A 419 4.76 12.35 -21.74
C VAL A 419 5.19 11.60 -23.01
N PHE A 420 4.82 12.10 -24.18
CA PHE A 420 5.04 11.43 -25.47
C PHE A 420 6.51 11.08 -25.71
N HIS A 421 7.44 12.01 -25.45
CA HIS A 421 8.86 11.76 -25.63
C HIS A 421 9.36 10.62 -24.72
N SER A 422 8.91 10.58 -23.46
CA SER A 422 9.24 9.49 -22.54
C SER A 422 8.70 8.15 -23.01
N LEU A 423 7.47 8.11 -23.52
CA LEU A 423 6.87 6.90 -24.11
C LEU A 423 7.65 6.46 -25.36
N LEU A 424 7.93 7.38 -26.27
CA LEU A 424 8.62 7.11 -27.52
C LEU A 424 10.04 6.55 -27.27
N VAL A 425 10.83 7.24 -26.43
CA VAL A 425 12.20 6.82 -26.11
C VAL A 425 12.19 5.47 -25.37
N THR A 426 11.22 5.26 -24.47
CA THR A 426 11.06 3.96 -23.79
C THR A 426 10.78 2.83 -24.78
N LEU A 427 9.88 3.05 -25.75
CA LEU A 427 9.56 2.05 -26.80
C LEU A 427 10.74 1.79 -27.72
N ILE A 428 11.50 2.82 -28.10
CA ILE A 428 12.73 2.65 -28.89
C ILE A 428 13.78 1.84 -28.12
N SER A 429 13.99 2.17 -26.85
CA SER A 429 14.90 1.44 -25.99
C SER A 429 14.48 -0.03 -25.81
N ALA A 430 13.17 -0.27 -25.63
CA ALA A 430 12.61 -1.61 -25.54
C ALA A 430 12.79 -2.40 -26.85
N PHE A 431 12.56 -1.77 -27.99
CA PHE A 431 12.76 -2.37 -29.30
C PHE A 431 14.23 -2.76 -29.54
N ILE A 432 15.17 -1.89 -29.20
CA ILE A 432 16.61 -2.18 -29.32
C ILE A 432 16.98 -3.41 -28.48
N ILE A 433 16.48 -3.47 -27.23
CA ILE A 433 16.77 -4.62 -26.35
C ILE A 433 16.09 -5.90 -26.85
N SER A 434 14.90 -5.83 -27.45
CA SER A 434 14.19 -7.01 -27.96
C SER A 434 14.89 -7.70 -29.14
N ILE A 435 15.85 -7.04 -29.80
CA ILE A 435 16.68 -7.63 -30.86
C ILE A 435 17.68 -8.67 -30.28
N PHE A 436 18.04 -8.51 -29.01
CA PHE A 436 18.98 -9.41 -28.34
C PHE A 436 18.21 -10.57 -27.70
N PRO A 437 18.74 -11.82 -27.79
CA PRO A 437 18.10 -12.95 -27.14
C PRO A 437 18.22 -12.81 -25.62
N PHE A 438 17.09 -12.88 -24.91
CA PHE A 438 17.11 -12.99 -23.46
C PHE A 438 17.69 -14.36 -23.06
N THR A 439 18.61 -14.36 -22.13
CA THR A 439 19.31 -15.56 -21.66
C THR A 439 19.17 -15.70 -20.15
N ASP A 440 19.37 -16.90 -19.63
CA ASP A 440 19.36 -17.15 -18.19
C ASP A 440 20.60 -16.57 -17.47
N SER A 441 21.55 -16.03 -18.24
CA SER A 441 22.78 -15.46 -17.69
C SER A 441 22.51 -14.11 -17.02
N TYR A 442 22.80 -14.02 -15.73
CA TYR A 442 22.74 -12.77 -14.96
C TYR A 442 23.58 -11.66 -15.57
N PHE A 443 24.77 -12.00 -16.11
CA PHE A 443 25.68 -11.03 -16.71
C PHE A 443 25.05 -10.34 -17.94
N PHE A 444 24.46 -11.11 -18.86
CA PHE A 444 23.83 -10.53 -20.04
C PHE A 444 22.59 -9.73 -19.70
N ASN A 445 21.76 -10.19 -18.75
CA ASN A 445 20.58 -9.43 -18.30
C ASN A 445 20.99 -8.08 -17.68
N ILE A 446 22.06 -8.03 -16.89
CA ILE A 446 22.58 -6.76 -16.35
C ILE A 446 23.13 -5.88 -17.47
N ALA A 447 23.86 -6.44 -18.44
CA ALA A 447 24.38 -5.69 -19.57
C ALA A 447 23.25 -5.08 -20.42
N TYR A 448 22.18 -5.84 -20.69
CA TYR A 448 21.02 -5.36 -21.43
C TYR A 448 20.22 -4.31 -20.65
N LEU A 449 20.11 -4.46 -19.33
CA LEU A 449 19.51 -3.44 -18.47
C LEU A 449 20.30 -2.11 -18.52
N LEU A 450 21.61 -2.18 -18.44
CA LEU A 450 22.50 -1.01 -18.56
C LEU A 450 22.41 -0.40 -19.96
N LEU A 451 22.34 -1.20 -20.99
CA LEU A 451 22.15 -0.73 -22.37
C LEU A 451 20.79 -0.03 -22.51
N PHE A 452 19.70 -0.60 -21.98
CA PHE A 452 18.39 0.04 -21.96
C PHE A 452 18.44 1.41 -21.29
N LEU A 453 19.01 1.48 -20.09
CA LEU A 453 19.15 2.75 -19.35
C LEU A 453 19.98 3.78 -20.11
N THR A 454 21.08 3.32 -20.73
CA THR A 454 21.95 4.22 -21.52
C THR A 454 21.23 4.78 -22.74
N VAL A 455 20.55 3.92 -23.51
CA VAL A 455 19.76 4.37 -24.69
C VAL A 455 18.64 5.29 -24.26
N TYR A 456 17.94 4.96 -23.18
CA TYR A 456 16.87 5.80 -22.65
C TYR A 456 17.38 7.18 -22.22
N ILE A 457 18.43 7.24 -21.41
CA ILE A 457 19.01 8.50 -20.94
C ILE A 457 19.50 9.36 -22.12
N LEU A 458 20.23 8.78 -23.05
CA LEU A 458 20.70 9.50 -24.23
C LEU A 458 19.52 10.02 -25.08
N GLY A 459 18.51 9.20 -25.28
CA GLY A 459 17.30 9.57 -26.02
C GLY A 459 16.52 10.70 -25.34
N ILE A 460 16.34 10.67 -24.04
CA ILE A 460 15.65 11.75 -23.29
C ILE A 460 16.47 13.05 -23.32
N LEU A 461 17.80 12.98 -23.23
CA LEU A 461 18.67 14.15 -23.29
C LEU A 461 18.70 14.83 -24.68
N ALA A 462 18.24 14.14 -25.72
CA ALA A 462 18.09 14.73 -27.05
C ALA A 462 16.96 15.78 -27.11
N PHE A 463 15.96 15.70 -26.21
CA PHE A 463 14.85 16.66 -26.14
C PHE A 463 15.16 17.82 -25.17
N PRO A 464 15.11 19.09 -25.61
CA PRO A 464 15.55 20.22 -24.80
C PRO A 464 14.80 20.44 -23.50
N GLU A 465 13.45 20.20 -23.50
CA GLU A 465 12.62 20.38 -22.32
C GLU A 465 12.91 19.31 -21.26
N GLU A 466 12.94 18.05 -21.68
CA GLU A 466 13.22 16.89 -20.82
C GLU A 466 14.65 16.96 -20.25
N ARG A 467 15.62 17.36 -21.09
CA ARG A 467 17.00 17.59 -20.67
C ARG A 467 17.09 18.61 -19.55
N LYS A 468 16.39 19.75 -19.68
CA LYS A 468 16.36 20.78 -18.65
C LYS A 468 15.78 20.26 -17.35
N LEU A 469 14.62 19.59 -17.41
CA LEU A 469 13.97 18.99 -16.25
C LEU A 469 14.86 17.94 -15.57
N PHE A 470 15.51 17.09 -16.35
CA PHE A 470 16.40 16.04 -15.85
C PHE A 470 17.63 16.63 -15.13
N ILE A 471 18.28 17.65 -15.74
CA ILE A 471 19.44 18.31 -15.14
C ILE A 471 19.04 19.04 -13.84
N ASP A 472 17.90 19.73 -13.83
CA ASP A 472 17.41 20.45 -12.65
C ASP A 472 17.07 19.48 -11.52
N PHE A 473 16.49 18.32 -11.84
CA PHE A 473 16.24 17.24 -10.87
C PHE A 473 17.54 16.70 -10.28
N CYS A 474 18.54 16.37 -11.13
CA CYS A 474 19.84 15.89 -10.66
C CYS A 474 20.61 16.92 -9.80
N LYS A 475 20.49 18.22 -10.10
CA LYS A 475 21.08 19.28 -9.29
C LYS A 475 20.43 19.40 -7.90
N ARG A 476 19.12 19.14 -7.81
CA ARG A 476 18.39 19.17 -6.51
C ARG A 476 18.70 17.97 -5.62
N LEU A 477 19.02 16.81 -6.21
CA LEU A 477 19.46 15.62 -5.47
C LEU A 477 20.87 15.78 -4.88
N LYS A 478 21.69 16.69 -5.40
CA LYS A 478 23.04 16.95 -4.91
C LYS A 478 23.10 18.00 -3.78
N LYS A 479 21.99 18.68 -3.50
CA LYS A 479 21.82 19.62 -2.39
C LYS A 479 21.05 18.97 -1.23
#